data_af3f9165bed7d827c18196692c99c10c
#
_entry.id   af3f9165bed7d827c18196692c99c10c
#
_cell.length_a   1.000
_cell.length_b   1.000
_cell.length_c   1.000
_cell.angle_alpha   90.00
_cell.angle_beta   90.00
_cell.angle_gamma   90.00
#
_symmetry.space_group_name_H-M   'P 1'
#
loop_
_entity.id
_entity.type
_entity.pdbx_description
1 polymer ?
#
loop_
_entity_poly.entity_id
_entity_poly.type
_entity_poly.pdbx_seq_one_letter_code
_entity_poly.pdbx_strand_id
1 'polypeptide(L)' 'RVIFENDEIGVEHAFVSFNDGNTEAVMAVFKYQDGKIISLETGATKMPK' A
#
# COMPACT_ATOMS: atom_id res chain seq x y z
N ARG A 1 -6.90 -2.24 -2.89
CA ARG A 1 -7.59 -3.32 -2.17
C ARG A 1 -6.79 -3.79 -0.96
N VAL A 2 -7.50 -4.25 0.03
CA VAL A 2 -6.87 -4.87 1.21
C VAL A 2 -6.58 -6.33 0.88
N ILE A 3 -5.31 -6.73 1.01
CA ILE A 3 -4.90 -8.11 0.77
C ILE A 3 -5.01 -8.93 2.05
N PHE A 4 -4.63 -8.34 3.16
CA PHE A 4 -4.64 -8.99 4.46
C PHE A 4 -4.80 -7.95 5.56
N GLU A 5 -5.55 -8.27 6.60
CA GLU A 5 -5.71 -7.37 7.73
C GLU A 5 -6.06 -8.15 8.99
N ASN A 6 -5.42 -7.77 10.10
CA ASN A 6 -5.80 -8.22 11.43
C ASN A 6 -5.57 -7.07 12.42
N ASP A 7 -5.59 -7.35 13.73
CA ASP A 7 -5.45 -6.31 14.74
C ASP A 7 -4.05 -5.70 14.81
N GLU A 8 -3.06 -6.35 14.21
CA GLU A 8 -1.66 -5.94 14.31
C GLU A 8 -1.10 -5.44 12.98
N ILE A 9 -1.63 -5.92 11.85
CA ILE A 9 -1.03 -5.66 10.55
C ILE A 9 -2.10 -5.51 9.48
N GLY A 10 -1.88 -4.60 8.55
CA GLY A 10 -2.68 -4.44 7.34
C GLY A 10 -1.78 -4.40 6.13
N VAL A 11 -2.19 -5.06 5.05
CA VAL A 11 -1.48 -5.05 3.78
C VAL A 11 -2.44 -4.64 2.68
N GLU A 12 -2.11 -3.59 1.96
CA GLU A 12 -2.92 -3.07 0.86
C GLU A 12 -2.15 -3.07 -0.45
N HIS A 13 -2.91 -3.18 -1.53
CA HIS A 13 -2.38 -3.10 -2.89
C HIS A 13 -3.24 -2.14 -3.70
N ALA A 14 -2.60 -1.24 -4.43
CA ALA A 14 -3.31 -0.27 -5.25
C ALA A 14 -2.52 0.04 -6.52
N PHE A 15 -3.23 0.50 -7.55
CA PHE A 15 -2.62 1.08 -8.72
C PHE A 15 -2.80 2.59 -8.65
N VAL A 16 -1.73 3.33 -8.86
CA VAL A 16 -1.74 4.79 -8.83
C VAL A 16 -1.37 5.31 -10.21
N SER A 17 -2.24 6.16 -10.76
CA SER A 17 -2.00 6.80 -12.06
C SER A 17 -1.54 8.23 -11.84
N PHE A 18 -0.52 8.63 -12.59
CA PHE A 18 0.05 9.96 -12.51
C PHE A 18 -0.33 10.79 -13.74
N ASN A 19 -0.21 12.11 -13.64
CA ASN A 19 -0.57 13.04 -14.71
C ASN A 19 0.26 12.87 -15.98
N ASP A 20 1.44 12.27 -15.87
CA ASP A 20 2.32 12.03 -17.03
C ASP A 20 1.98 10.75 -17.79
N GLY A 21 0.91 10.08 -17.40
CA GLY A 21 0.47 8.83 -18.04
C GLY A 21 1.13 7.58 -17.50
N ASN A 22 1.96 7.68 -16.46
CA ASN A 22 2.56 6.52 -15.83
C ASN A 22 1.62 5.94 -14.77
N THR A 23 1.73 4.63 -14.56
CA THR A 23 0.99 3.92 -13.52
C THR A 23 1.98 3.09 -12.71
N GLU A 24 1.78 3.06 -11.40
CA GLU A 24 2.58 2.24 -10.50
C GLU A 24 1.70 1.31 -9.69
N ALA A 25 2.20 0.10 -9.48
CA ALA A 25 1.61 -0.84 -8.53
C ALA A 25 2.26 -0.57 -7.18
N VAL A 26 1.43 -0.29 -6.17
CA VAL A 26 1.89 0.09 -4.84
C VAL A 26 1.45 -0.95 -3.84
N MET A 27 2.38 -1.41 -3.02
CA MET A 27 2.10 -2.30 -1.89
C MET A 27 2.44 -1.56 -0.61
N ALA A 28 1.52 -1.53 0.35
CA ALA A 28 1.71 -0.86 1.62
C ALA A 28 1.48 -1.83 2.77
N VAL A 29 2.35 -1.76 3.77
CA VAL A 29 2.22 -2.54 4.99
C VAL A 29 2.07 -1.58 6.15
N PHE A 30 0.97 -1.73 6.89
CA PHE A 30 0.66 -0.94 8.07
C PHE A 30 0.81 -1.80 9.30
N LYS A 31 1.38 -1.25 10.35
CA LYS A 31 1.37 -1.89 11.66
C LYS A 31 0.51 -1.08 12.61
N TYR A 32 -0.29 -1.78 13.40
CA TYR A 32 -1.22 -1.16 14.34
C TYR A 32 -0.87 -1.51 15.78
N GLN A 33 -1.18 -0.58 16.66
CA GLN A 33 -1.13 -0.80 18.11
C GLN A 33 -2.25 0.01 18.75
N ASP A 34 -3.09 -0.66 19.53
CA ASP A 34 -4.22 -0.01 20.22
C ASP A 34 -5.13 0.76 19.25
N GLY A 35 -5.36 0.17 18.07
CA GLY A 35 -6.21 0.77 17.05
C GLY A 35 -5.59 1.90 16.26
N LYS A 36 -4.30 2.16 16.45
CA LYS A 36 -3.59 3.25 15.75
C LYS A 36 -2.49 2.70 14.86
N ILE A 37 -2.25 3.38 13.74
CA ILE A 37 -1.15 3.04 12.86
C ILE A 37 0.14 3.55 13.48
N ILE A 38 1.07 2.64 13.75
CA ILE A 38 2.37 2.98 14.34
C ILE A 38 3.53 2.86 13.35
N SER A 39 3.29 2.25 12.20
CA SER A 39 4.32 2.08 11.17
C SER A 39 3.67 1.95 9.82
N LEU A 40 4.30 2.52 8.80
CA LEU A 40 3.87 2.42 7.41
C LEU A 40 5.11 2.19 6.54
N GLU A 41 5.08 1.10 5.78
CA GLU A 41 6.11 0.81 4.80
C GLU A 41 5.46 0.63 3.43
N THR A 42 6.03 1.25 2.40
CA THR A 42 5.51 1.14 1.04
C THR A 42 6.59 0.76 0.06
N GLY A 43 6.17 0.06 -0.98
CA GLY A 43 7.00 -0.19 -2.13
C GLY A 43 6.17 -0.01 -3.39
N ALA A 44 6.80 0.39 -4.48
CA ALA A 44 6.11 0.63 -5.73
C ALA A 44 6.90 0.09 -6.91
N THR A 45 6.17 -0.44 -7.89
CA THR A 45 6.75 -0.92 -9.14
C THR A 45 6.11 -0.18 -10.29
N LYS A 46 6.92 0.44 -11.15
CA LYS A 46 6.42 1.13 -12.33
C LYS A 46 5.90 0.11 -13.33
N MET A 47 4.67 0.31 -13.79
CA MET A 47 4.04 -0.59 -14.74
C MET A 47 4.49 -0.28 -16.16
N PRO A 48 4.64 -1.30 -17.03
CA PRO A 48 4.86 -1.07 -18.46
C PRO A 48 3.69 -0.32 -19.08
N LYS A 49 4.02 0.55 -19.99
CA LYS A 49 2.98 1.27 -20.76
C LYS A 49 2.43 0.40 -21.88
#